data_e1a69ff491cd6ad94de1c9e73a58b216
#
_entry.id   e1a69ff491cd6ad94de1c9e73a58b216
#
_cell.length_a   1.000
_cell.length_b   1.000
_cell.length_c   1.000
_cell.angle_alpha   90.00
_cell.angle_beta   90.00
_cell.angle_gamma   90.00
#
_symmetry.space_group_name_H-M   'P 1'
#
loop_
_entity.id
_entity.type
_entity.pdbx_description
1 polymer ?
#
loop_
_entity_poly.entity_id
_entity_poly.type
_entity_poly.pdbx_seq_one_letter_code
_entity_poly.pdbx_strand_id
1 'polypeptide(L)'
;LALARAKGVDPKQITALILDRPRHAALVAEVRAAGAAVRLISDGDIAGIIFTASPEETGIDLYLGTGAAPEGVLAAAAMRCIGGQMQGRLILDTPDRRRRAAEMGIENLDRKYDLTDLASGDVIVAATGITDGALLRGVRFRPDRIQTETLVYRSEAGTVRRILGEHRRGLT
;
A
#
# COMPACT_ATOMS: atom_id res chain seq x y z
N LEU A 1 1.13 3.30 19.20
CA LEU A 1 0.61 4.11 20.32
C LEU A 1 -0.04 5.42 19.82
N ALA A 2 0.61 6.19 18.90
CA ALA A 2 0.06 7.47 18.43
C ALA A 2 -1.33 7.30 17.75
N LEU A 3 -1.48 6.28 16.90
CA LEU A 3 -2.75 5.98 16.22
C LEU A 3 -3.85 5.61 17.24
N ALA A 4 -3.54 4.78 18.22
CA ALA A 4 -4.50 4.42 19.27
C ALA A 4 -5.00 5.67 20.03
N ARG A 5 -4.10 6.59 20.37
CA ARG A 5 -4.45 7.88 21.00
C ARG A 5 -5.34 8.72 20.07
N ALA A 6 -5.00 8.82 18.80
CA ALA A 6 -5.78 9.60 17.84
C ALA A 6 -7.19 9.03 17.62
N LYS A 7 -7.33 7.71 17.69
CA LYS A 7 -8.63 7.01 17.60
C LYS A 7 -9.38 6.96 18.94
N GLY A 8 -8.75 7.32 20.05
CA GLY A 8 -9.34 7.21 21.40
C GLY A 8 -9.60 5.77 21.85
N VAL A 9 -8.76 4.82 21.42
CA VAL A 9 -8.93 3.38 21.70
C VAL A 9 -7.71 2.78 22.40
N ASP A 10 -7.89 1.61 23.01
CA ASP A 10 -6.77 0.84 23.57
C ASP A 10 -5.86 0.36 22.42
N PRO A 11 -4.52 0.35 22.59
CA PRO A 11 -3.60 -0.22 21.60
C PRO A 11 -3.95 -1.63 21.15
N LYS A 12 -4.57 -2.45 22.01
CA LYS A 12 -5.05 -3.81 21.67
C LYS A 12 -6.12 -3.85 20.58
N GLN A 13 -6.80 -2.72 20.36
CA GLN A 13 -7.80 -2.58 19.30
C GLN A 13 -7.23 -2.13 17.95
N ILE A 14 -5.91 -1.90 17.90
CA ILE A 14 -5.20 -1.55 16.68
C ILE A 14 -4.62 -2.81 16.04
N THR A 15 -4.89 -3.00 14.77
CA THR A 15 -4.30 -4.06 13.95
C THR A 15 -3.32 -3.47 12.94
N ALA A 16 -2.05 -3.82 13.08
CA ALA A 16 -1.01 -3.48 12.11
C ALA A 16 -0.80 -4.62 11.11
N LEU A 17 -0.82 -4.31 9.82
CA LEU A 17 -0.48 -5.22 8.74
C LEU A 17 1.00 -5.05 8.37
N ILE A 18 1.74 -6.14 8.31
CA ILE A 18 3.18 -6.13 8.04
C ILE A 18 3.51 -7.30 7.10
N LEU A 19 4.38 -7.06 6.10
CA LEU A 19 4.93 -8.14 5.29
C LEU A 19 5.80 -9.07 6.14
N ASP A 20 5.54 -10.38 6.02
CA ASP A 20 6.36 -11.41 6.66
C ASP A 20 7.71 -11.53 5.93
N ARG A 21 8.66 -10.76 6.40
CA ARG A 21 10.04 -10.72 5.90
C ARG A 21 11.02 -10.64 7.07
N PRO A 22 12.18 -11.31 6.99
CA PRO A 22 13.19 -11.27 8.07
C PRO A 22 13.56 -9.86 8.50
N ARG A 23 13.62 -8.90 7.56
CA ARG A 23 13.90 -7.49 7.86
C ARG A 23 12.87 -6.81 8.75
N HIS A 24 11.67 -7.37 8.88
CA HIS A 24 10.58 -6.82 9.68
C HIS A 24 10.46 -7.46 11.07
N ALA A 25 11.31 -8.45 11.41
CA ALA A 25 11.18 -9.18 12.68
C ALA A 25 11.23 -8.26 13.91
N ALA A 26 12.16 -7.29 13.93
CA ALA A 26 12.25 -6.31 15.00
C ALA A 26 11.00 -5.42 15.08
N LEU A 27 10.53 -4.92 13.93
CA LEU A 27 9.31 -4.12 13.82
C LEU A 27 8.08 -4.87 14.35
N VAL A 28 7.93 -6.14 13.99
CA VAL A 28 6.85 -7.00 14.51
C VAL A 28 6.91 -7.13 16.02
N ALA A 29 8.11 -7.35 16.57
CA ALA A 29 8.31 -7.44 18.02
C ALA A 29 7.94 -6.13 18.73
N GLU A 30 8.35 -4.98 18.19
CA GLU A 30 8.04 -3.66 18.74
C GLU A 30 6.53 -3.36 18.72
N VAL A 31 5.83 -3.68 17.61
CA VAL A 31 4.39 -3.47 17.50
C VAL A 31 3.63 -4.33 18.51
N ARG A 32 4.03 -5.60 18.68
CA ARG A 32 3.46 -6.50 19.69
C ARG A 32 3.75 -6.02 21.12
N ALA A 33 4.95 -5.56 21.39
CA ALA A 33 5.32 -5.01 22.69
C ALA A 33 4.52 -3.74 23.03
N ALA A 34 4.12 -2.96 22.02
CA ALA A 34 3.23 -1.81 22.20
C ALA A 34 1.76 -2.21 22.47
N GLY A 35 1.44 -3.50 22.45
CA GLY A 35 0.12 -4.06 22.72
C GLY A 35 -0.78 -4.21 21.48
N ALA A 36 -0.35 -3.77 20.30
CA ALA A 36 -1.16 -3.87 19.10
C ALA A 36 -1.13 -5.27 18.47
N ALA A 37 -2.22 -5.64 17.80
CA ALA A 37 -2.27 -6.86 17.01
C ALA A 37 -1.43 -6.73 15.74
N VAL A 38 -0.79 -7.83 15.32
CA VAL A 38 -0.02 -7.90 14.06
C VAL A 38 -0.62 -8.96 13.18
N ARG A 39 -1.01 -8.56 11.97
CA ARG A 39 -1.38 -9.47 10.88
C ARG A 39 -0.23 -9.52 9.89
N LEU A 40 0.29 -10.71 9.64
CA LEU A 40 1.37 -10.92 8.67
C LEU A 40 0.79 -11.33 7.32
N ILE A 41 1.37 -10.80 6.25
CA ILE A 41 1.06 -11.17 4.86
C ILE A 41 2.35 -11.58 4.14
N SER A 42 2.23 -12.56 3.28
CA SER A 42 3.37 -13.06 2.51
C SER A 42 3.71 -12.17 1.31
N ASP A 43 2.73 -11.42 0.78
CA ASP A 43 2.87 -10.60 -0.42
C ASP A 43 1.77 -9.53 -0.49
N GLY A 44 1.87 -8.58 -1.43
CA GLY A 44 0.84 -7.59 -1.72
C GLY A 44 0.85 -6.36 -0.82
N ASP A 45 2.02 -5.75 -0.63
CA ASP A 45 2.21 -4.55 0.18
C ASP A 45 1.32 -3.38 -0.26
N ILE A 46 1.19 -3.12 -1.57
CA ILE A 46 0.32 -2.06 -2.09
C ILE A 46 -1.15 -2.32 -1.72
N ALA A 47 -1.62 -3.57 -1.89
CA ALA A 47 -2.96 -3.96 -1.48
C ALA A 47 -3.14 -3.81 0.04
N GLY A 48 -2.14 -4.21 0.81
CA GLY A 48 -2.11 -4.07 2.27
C GLY A 48 -2.21 -2.61 2.74
N ILE A 49 -1.55 -1.69 2.03
CA ILE A 49 -1.65 -0.25 2.31
C ILE A 49 -3.06 0.26 1.98
N ILE A 50 -3.63 -0.13 0.83
CA ILE A 50 -4.98 0.25 0.43
C ILE A 50 -6.03 -0.19 1.46
N PHE A 51 -5.87 -1.34 2.09
CA PHE A 51 -6.78 -1.84 3.14
C PHE A 51 -6.89 -0.91 4.35
N THR A 52 -5.86 -0.13 4.65
CA THR A 52 -5.89 0.83 5.77
C THR A 52 -6.83 2.02 5.55
N ALA A 53 -7.30 2.23 4.33
CA ALA A 53 -8.26 3.29 4.03
C ALA A 53 -9.70 2.94 4.46
N SER A 54 -10.01 1.65 4.70
CA SER A 54 -11.32 1.18 5.14
C SER A 54 -11.17 0.19 6.32
N PRO A 55 -10.70 0.64 7.48
CA PRO A 55 -10.40 -0.24 8.60
C PRO A 55 -11.64 -0.97 9.15
N GLU A 56 -12.82 -0.39 9.01
CA GLU A 56 -14.09 -0.98 9.42
C GLU A 56 -14.45 -2.23 8.59
N GLU A 57 -14.07 -2.25 7.31
CA GLU A 57 -14.31 -3.38 6.40
C GLU A 57 -13.18 -4.41 6.46
N THR A 58 -11.96 -3.95 6.58
CA THR A 58 -10.76 -4.79 6.44
C THR A 58 -10.22 -5.30 7.77
N GLY A 59 -10.54 -4.61 8.86
CA GLY A 59 -9.97 -4.84 10.18
C GLY A 59 -8.49 -4.43 10.28
N ILE A 60 -8.00 -3.60 9.33
CA ILE A 60 -6.61 -3.14 9.29
C ILE A 60 -6.54 -1.64 9.51
N ASP A 61 -5.91 -1.24 10.60
CA ASP A 61 -5.77 0.18 10.96
C ASP A 61 -4.51 0.83 10.43
N LEU A 62 -3.46 0.04 10.25
CA LEU A 62 -2.12 0.56 9.94
C LEU A 62 -1.34 -0.45 9.11
N TYR A 63 -0.63 0.02 8.09
CA TYR A 63 0.43 -0.74 7.45
C TYR A 63 1.79 -0.21 7.87
N LEU A 64 2.69 -1.10 8.22
CA LEU A 64 4.08 -0.77 8.56
C LEU A 64 5.03 -1.68 7.78
N GLY A 65 6.09 -1.10 7.23
CA GLY A 65 7.09 -1.90 6.54
C GLY A 65 8.15 -1.08 5.82
N THR A 66 9.12 -1.80 5.32
CA THR A 66 10.20 -1.30 4.47
C THR A 66 10.14 -2.02 3.14
N GLY A 67 10.06 -1.24 2.07
CA GLY A 67 10.01 -1.72 0.69
C GLY A 67 10.84 -0.85 -0.25
N ALA A 68 10.70 -1.05 -1.54
CA ALA A 68 11.34 -0.19 -2.52
C ALA A 68 10.55 1.11 -2.73
N ALA A 69 11.25 2.15 -3.18
CA ALA A 69 10.65 3.48 -3.37
C ALA A 69 9.52 3.50 -4.42
N PRO A 70 9.62 2.79 -5.56
CA PRO A 70 8.54 2.74 -6.55
C PRO A 70 7.21 2.22 -5.99
N GLU A 71 7.23 1.15 -5.19
CA GLU A 71 6.03 0.62 -4.54
C GLU A 71 5.44 1.63 -3.54
N GLY A 72 6.31 2.38 -2.85
CA GLY A 72 5.89 3.46 -1.95
C GLY A 72 5.15 4.57 -2.70
N VAL A 73 5.63 4.98 -3.88
CA VAL A 73 4.98 5.98 -4.73
C VAL A 73 3.64 5.47 -5.27
N LEU A 74 3.57 4.22 -5.74
CA LEU A 74 2.34 3.60 -6.21
C LEU A 74 1.28 3.52 -5.10
N ALA A 75 1.70 3.12 -3.91
CA ALA A 75 0.81 3.09 -2.74
C ALA A 75 0.31 4.49 -2.36
N ALA A 76 1.20 5.48 -2.35
CA ALA A 76 0.82 6.88 -2.11
C ALA A 76 -0.18 7.39 -3.15
N ALA A 77 0.02 7.06 -4.43
CA ALA A 77 -0.90 7.41 -5.50
C ALA A 77 -2.30 6.81 -5.26
N ALA A 78 -2.38 5.53 -4.86
CA ALA A 78 -3.64 4.90 -4.52
C ALA A 78 -4.29 5.55 -3.29
N MET A 79 -3.53 5.76 -2.21
CA MET A 79 -4.03 6.40 -0.99
C MET A 79 -4.55 7.82 -1.24
N ARG A 80 -3.90 8.58 -2.13
CA ARG A 80 -4.37 9.89 -2.57
C ARG A 80 -5.75 9.83 -3.22
N CYS A 81 -6.01 8.80 -4.00
CA CYS A 81 -7.31 8.63 -4.68
C CYS A 81 -8.46 8.29 -3.72
N ILE A 82 -8.17 7.63 -2.60
CA ILE A 82 -9.17 7.10 -1.67
C ILE A 82 -9.23 7.83 -0.33
N GLY A 83 -8.51 8.97 -0.21
CA GLY A 83 -8.53 9.80 1.01
C GLY A 83 -7.74 9.22 2.18
N GLY A 84 -6.81 8.30 1.93
CA GLY A 84 -5.96 7.73 2.96
C GLY A 84 -4.78 8.64 3.33
N GLN A 85 -3.97 8.20 4.27
CA GLN A 85 -2.76 8.88 4.71
C GLN A 85 -1.55 7.97 4.61
N MET A 86 -0.41 8.55 4.27
CA MET A 86 0.86 7.82 4.18
C MET A 86 2.02 8.72 4.58
N GLN A 87 3.01 8.12 5.24
CA GLN A 87 4.28 8.77 5.55
C GLN A 87 5.40 7.78 5.27
N GLY A 88 6.52 8.29 4.76
CA GLY A 88 7.70 7.48 4.48
C GLY A 88 9.00 8.22 4.79
N ARG A 89 10.08 7.45 4.94
CA ARG A 89 11.46 7.94 5.02
C ARG A 89 12.34 7.07 4.14
N LEU A 90 13.35 7.66 3.55
CA LEU A 90 14.41 6.89 2.88
C LEU A 90 15.28 6.18 3.94
N ILE A 91 15.60 4.93 3.70
CA ILE A 91 16.56 4.19 4.51
C ILE A 91 17.94 4.36 3.88
N LEU A 92 18.72 5.24 4.48
CA LEU A 92 20.06 5.65 4.03
C LEU A 92 21.11 5.20 5.05
N ASP A 93 21.12 3.90 5.31
CA ASP A 93 21.94 3.23 6.33
C ASP A 93 23.40 3.00 5.94
N THR A 94 23.75 3.26 4.66
CA THR A 94 25.11 3.15 4.15
C THR A 94 25.60 4.47 3.54
N PRO A 95 26.92 4.75 3.58
CA PRO A 95 27.48 5.94 2.92
C PRO A 95 27.17 6.00 1.42
N ASP A 96 27.14 4.86 0.73
CA ASP A 96 26.82 4.79 -0.69
C ASP A 96 25.37 5.21 -0.98
N ARG A 97 24.40 4.75 -0.19
CA ARG A 97 23.00 5.17 -0.32
C ARG A 97 22.84 6.66 -0.07
N ARG A 98 23.54 7.22 0.92
CA ARG A 98 23.53 8.67 1.21
C ARG A 98 24.11 9.46 0.04
N ARG A 99 25.25 9.03 -0.50
CA ARG A 99 25.89 9.67 -1.66
C ARG A 99 24.94 9.66 -2.87
N ARG A 100 24.36 8.50 -3.21
CA ARG A 100 23.42 8.37 -4.34
C ARG A 100 22.16 9.22 -4.15
N ALA A 101 21.63 9.32 -2.96
CA ALA A 101 20.49 10.18 -2.67
C ALA A 101 20.84 11.65 -2.89
N ALA A 102 22.02 12.11 -2.45
CA ALA A 102 22.50 13.46 -2.68
C ALA A 102 22.74 13.75 -4.18
N GLU A 103 23.32 12.82 -4.92
CA GLU A 103 23.51 12.89 -6.37
C GLU A 103 22.18 13.00 -7.14
N MET A 104 21.09 12.44 -6.58
CA MET A 104 19.73 12.56 -7.09
C MET A 104 19.03 13.87 -6.66
N GLY A 105 19.70 14.79 -5.99
CA GLY A 105 19.18 16.09 -5.57
C GLY A 105 18.38 16.06 -4.26
N ILE A 106 18.51 14.99 -3.45
CA ILE A 106 17.88 14.94 -2.14
C ILE A 106 18.76 15.67 -1.12
N GLU A 107 18.38 16.90 -0.79
CA GLU A 107 19.14 17.76 0.13
C GLU A 107 18.97 17.33 1.59
N ASN A 108 17.75 17.01 2.01
CA ASN A 108 17.44 16.55 3.36
C ASN A 108 17.30 15.04 3.41
N LEU A 109 18.37 14.36 3.79
CA LEU A 109 18.44 12.89 3.82
C LEU A 109 17.57 12.25 4.93
N ASP A 110 17.17 13.02 5.94
CA ASP A 110 16.34 12.56 7.06
C ASP A 110 14.89 13.01 6.92
N ARG A 111 14.52 13.57 5.76
CA ARG A 111 13.18 14.06 5.49
C ARG A 111 12.14 12.97 5.67
N LYS A 112 11.04 13.32 6.34
CA LYS A 112 9.80 12.56 6.33
C LYS A 112 8.95 13.07 5.17
N TYR A 113 8.65 12.18 4.26
CA TYR A 113 7.76 12.44 3.13
C TYR A 113 6.34 12.14 3.54
N ASP A 114 5.42 13.01 3.21
CA ASP A 114 4.00 12.78 3.35
C ASP A 114 3.36 12.30 2.03
N LEU A 115 2.05 12.12 2.04
CA LEU A 115 1.30 11.65 0.90
C LEU A 115 1.46 12.55 -0.33
N THR A 116 1.48 13.88 -0.14
CA THR A 116 1.57 14.84 -1.22
C THR A 116 2.98 15.00 -1.77
N ASP A 117 3.98 14.74 -0.95
CA ASP A 117 5.38 14.65 -1.39
C ASP A 117 5.60 13.44 -2.31
N LEU A 118 4.95 12.30 -1.99
CA LEU A 118 5.11 11.04 -2.72
C LEU A 118 4.24 10.97 -3.98
N ALA A 119 3.06 11.56 -3.95
CA ALA A 119 2.13 11.60 -5.08
C ALA A 119 1.40 12.94 -5.13
N SER A 120 1.90 13.88 -5.95
CA SER A 120 1.32 15.22 -6.15
C SER A 120 0.40 15.26 -7.39
N GLY A 121 -0.44 16.30 -7.47
CA GLY A 121 -1.33 16.54 -8.61
C GLY A 121 -2.49 15.55 -8.73
N ASP A 122 -3.10 15.51 -9.89
CA ASP A 122 -4.18 14.55 -10.20
C ASP A 122 -3.61 13.21 -10.61
N VAL A 123 -4.15 12.17 -10.03
CA VAL A 123 -3.64 10.80 -10.18
C VAL A 123 -4.75 9.85 -10.60
N ILE A 124 -4.43 8.96 -11.51
CA ILE A 124 -5.22 7.77 -11.83
C ILE A 124 -4.36 6.55 -11.56
N VAL A 125 -4.88 5.63 -10.75
CA VAL A 125 -4.25 4.34 -10.50
C VAL A 125 -5.17 3.25 -11.03
N ALA A 126 -4.64 2.39 -11.88
CA ALA A 126 -5.34 1.22 -12.38
C ALA A 126 -4.56 -0.05 -12.03
N ALA A 127 -5.24 -1.03 -11.49
CA ALA A 127 -4.67 -2.34 -11.16
C ALA A 127 -5.57 -3.45 -11.69
N THR A 128 -4.98 -4.41 -12.39
CA THR A 128 -5.69 -5.60 -12.90
C THR A 128 -5.12 -6.85 -12.24
N GLY A 129 -5.99 -7.72 -11.75
CA GLY A 129 -5.58 -8.98 -11.16
C GLY A 129 -5.04 -9.96 -12.21
N ILE A 130 -3.83 -10.43 -12.04
CA ILE A 130 -3.24 -11.50 -12.87
C ILE A 130 -3.47 -12.85 -12.20
N THR A 131 -3.14 -12.95 -10.92
CA THR A 131 -3.45 -14.07 -10.04
C THR A 131 -4.46 -13.65 -8.99
N ASP A 132 -5.10 -14.60 -8.31
CA ASP A 132 -5.99 -14.27 -7.20
C ASP A 132 -5.21 -13.60 -6.07
N GLY A 133 -5.69 -12.44 -5.66
CA GLY A 133 -5.16 -11.68 -4.54
C GLY A 133 -6.28 -11.17 -3.64
N ALA A 134 -5.89 -10.59 -2.53
CA ALA A 134 -6.85 -10.08 -1.56
C ALA A 134 -7.67 -8.87 -2.09
N LEU A 135 -7.12 -8.13 -3.06
CA LEU A 135 -7.74 -6.93 -3.63
C LEU A 135 -8.56 -7.24 -4.89
N LEU A 136 -8.06 -8.14 -5.75
CA LEU A 136 -8.59 -8.44 -7.08
C LEU A 136 -8.56 -9.94 -7.36
N ARG A 137 -9.52 -10.42 -8.14
CA ARG A 137 -9.49 -11.75 -8.72
C ARG A 137 -8.49 -11.80 -9.87
N GLY A 138 -7.81 -12.93 -10.02
CA GLY A 138 -6.94 -13.19 -11.15
C GLY A 138 -7.70 -13.43 -12.46
N VAL A 139 -6.94 -13.48 -13.55
CA VAL A 139 -7.48 -13.79 -14.88
C VAL A 139 -8.12 -15.18 -14.90
N ARG A 140 -9.30 -15.27 -15.48
CA ARG A 140 -10.04 -16.52 -15.69
C ARG A 140 -10.11 -16.86 -17.17
N PHE A 141 -9.49 -17.96 -17.55
CA PHE A 141 -9.59 -18.51 -18.89
C PHE A 141 -10.81 -19.42 -18.98
N ARG A 142 -11.75 -19.07 -19.85
CA ARG A 142 -12.90 -19.89 -20.21
C ARG A 142 -12.75 -20.36 -21.66
N PRO A 143 -13.50 -21.39 -22.11
CA PRO A 143 -13.38 -21.88 -23.49
C PRO A 143 -13.60 -20.78 -24.55
N ASP A 144 -14.56 -19.90 -24.33
CA ASP A 144 -15.02 -18.87 -25.25
C ASP A 144 -14.58 -17.45 -24.91
N ARG A 145 -14.04 -17.22 -23.70
CA ARG A 145 -13.70 -15.88 -23.19
C ARG A 145 -12.57 -15.87 -22.17
N ILE A 146 -12.02 -14.69 -21.96
CA ILE A 146 -11.11 -14.39 -20.85
C ILE A 146 -11.81 -13.36 -19.98
N GLN A 147 -11.83 -13.58 -18.66
CA GLN A 147 -12.39 -12.66 -17.70
C GLN A 147 -11.26 -12.00 -16.89
N THR A 148 -11.38 -10.71 -16.70
CA THR A 148 -10.43 -9.89 -15.93
C THR A 148 -11.18 -9.04 -14.90
N GLU A 149 -10.51 -8.69 -13.83
CA GLU A 149 -11.02 -7.75 -12.82
C GLU A 149 -10.00 -6.64 -12.65
N THR A 150 -10.47 -5.40 -12.74
CA THR A 150 -9.65 -4.18 -12.65
C THR A 150 -10.25 -3.21 -11.66
N LEU A 151 -9.43 -2.60 -10.81
CA LEU A 151 -9.77 -1.43 -10.03
C LEU A 151 -9.16 -0.19 -10.67
N VAL A 152 -9.95 0.88 -10.76
CA VAL A 152 -9.48 2.20 -11.21
C VAL A 152 -9.84 3.22 -10.14
N TYR A 153 -8.84 3.89 -9.64
CA TYR A 153 -8.94 4.97 -8.67
C TYR A 153 -8.61 6.30 -9.35
N ARG A 154 -9.36 7.35 -9.04
CA ARG A 154 -9.11 8.71 -9.57
C ARG A 154 -9.18 9.74 -8.46
N SER A 155 -8.11 10.51 -8.27
CA SER A 155 -7.99 11.48 -7.18
C SER A 155 -8.91 12.68 -7.34
N GLU A 156 -9.01 13.25 -8.56
CA GLU A 156 -9.80 14.46 -8.83
C GLU A 156 -11.28 14.29 -8.45
N ALA A 157 -11.85 13.12 -8.76
CA ALA A 157 -13.27 12.84 -8.52
C ALA A 157 -13.51 11.98 -7.26
N GLY A 158 -12.45 11.55 -6.57
CA GLY A 158 -12.56 10.64 -5.43
C GLY A 158 -13.28 9.32 -5.77
N THR A 159 -13.16 8.85 -7.03
CA THR A 159 -13.93 7.70 -7.51
C THR A 159 -13.10 6.42 -7.50
N VAL A 160 -13.77 5.35 -7.11
CA VAL A 160 -13.27 3.98 -7.24
C VAL A 160 -14.20 3.21 -8.15
N ARG A 161 -13.67 2.59 -9.21
CA ARG A 161 -14.43 1.75 -10.13
C ARG A 161 -13.86 0.35 -10.14
N ARG A 162 -14.74 -0.62 -9.98
CA ARG A 162 -14.42 -2.03 -10.21
C ARG A 162 -14.99 -2.44 -11.55
N ILE A 163 -14.13 -2.89 -12.45
CA ILE A 163 -14.46 -3.24 -13.82
C ILE A 163 -14.27 -4.74 -13.99
N LEU A 164 -15.34 -5.43 -14.37
CA LEU A 164 -15.30 -6.82 -14.79
C LEU A 164 -15.27 -6.85 -16.31
N GLY A 165 -14.14 -7.27 -16.86
CA GLY A 165 -13.94 -7.36 -18.31
C GLY A 165 -14.19 -8.78 -18.81
N GLU A 166 -14.92 -8.91 -19.93
CA GLU A 166 -15.05 -10.16 -20.68
C GLU A 166 -14.55 -9.98 -22.11
N HIS A 167 -13.51 -10.72 -22.46
CA HIS A 167 -12.86 -10.67 -23.75
C HIS A 167 -13.12 -11.97 -24.50
N ARG A 168 -13.87 -11.92 -25.60
CA ARG A 168 -14.12 -13.11 -26.43
C ARG A 168 -12.81 -13.62 -27.04
N ARG A 169 -12.62 -14.92 -27.04
CA ARG A 169 -11.49 -15.58 -27.71
C ARG A 169 -11.88 -15.82 -29.17
N GLY A 170 -10.99 -15.48 -30.11
CA GLY A 170 -11.18 -15.80 -31.54
C GLY A 170 -11.89 -14.74 -32.36
N LEU A 171 -12.03 -13.50 -31.89
CA LEU A 171 -12.32 -12.36 -32.76
C LEU A 171 -10.98 -11.82 -33.29
N THR A 172 -10.45 -12.46 -34.32
CA THR A 172 -9.42 -11.93 -35.23
C THR A 172 -10.11 -11.46 -36.52
#